data_8973d31ef46b7e5d56d421795d7e8539
#
_entry.id   8973d31ef46b7e5d56d421795d7e8539
#
_cell.length_a   1.000
_cell.length_b   1.000
_cell.length_c   1.000
_cell.angle_alpha   90.00
_cell.angle_beta   90.00
_cell.angle_gamma   90.00
#
_symmetry.space_group_name_H-M   'P 1'
#
loop_
_entity.id
_entity.type
_entity.pdbx_description
1 polymer ?
#
loop_
_entity_poly.entity_id
_entity_poly.type
_entity_poly.pdbx_seq_one_letter_code
_entity_poly.pdbx_strand_id
1 'polypeptide(L)'
;AKNQQAEREKAIANFAKEAKSVIAYCNQTGANTELIFDGKSGLYGENGPLSHTPGFVSCSLDINTAALDCNDQVKNSGEEEVLQALTIGVRDYFQKLGFTRAILGLSGGLDSALVAYIACRAIGAENVLGVLLPSEFSSDHSVDDALTLARRLGMPTKTLPIQACFTQTRESLQESQGRLQPVTEENLQARLRGL
;
A
#
# COMPACT_ATOMS: atom_id res chain seq x y z
N ALA A 1 1.53 -13.82 3.15
CA ALA A 1 2.95 -13.56 3.43
C ALA A 1 3.79 -13.96 2.21
N LYS A 2 4.92 -13.29 2.00
CA LYS A 2 5.74 -13.34 0.78
C LYS A 2 6.14 -14.74 0.28
N ASN A 3 6.06 -15.80 1.06
CA ASN A 3 6.46 -17.15 0.67
C ASN A 3 5.34 -18.20 0.79
N GLN A 4 4.12 -17.80 1.10
CA GLN A 4 3.02 -18.76 1.29
C GLN A 4 2.56 -19.44 -0.01
N GLN A 5 2.82 -18.85 -1.17
CA GLN A 5 2.44 -19.44 -2.44
C GLN A 5 3.14 -20.78 -2.67
N ALA A 6 4.47 -20.81 -2.52
CA ALA A 6 5.25 -22.03 -2.75
C ALA A 6 4.85 -23.18 -1.78
N GLU A 7 4.59 -22.83 -0.51
CA GLU A 7 4.12 -23.80 0.47
C GLU A 7 2.73 -24.32 0.12
N ARG A 8 1.83 -23.44 -0.31
CA ARG A 8 0.47 -23.79 -0.77
C ARG A 8 0.52 -24.70 -1.99
N GLU A 9 1.30 -24.34 -2.99
CA GLU A 9 1.46 -25.15 -4.23
C GLU A 9 2.00 -26.53 -3.91
N LYS A 10 3.01 -26.63 -3.05
CA LYS A 10 3.56 -27.90 -2.57
C LYS A 10 2.52 -28.76 -1.84
N ALA A 11 1.73 -28.13 -0.97
CA ALA A 11 0.69 -28.85 -0.23
C ALA A 11 -0.39 -29.40 -1.17
N ILE A 12 -0.84 -28.59 -2.14
CA ILE A 12 -1.86 -29.00 -3.12
C ILE A 12 -1.32 -30.10 -4.04
N ALA A 13 -0.07 -29.99 -4.50
CA ALA A 13 0.55 -31.03 -5.34
C ALA A 13 0.70 -32.36 -4.59
N ASN A 14 1.09 -32.33 -3.33
CA ASN A 14 1.12 -33.55 -2.50
C ASN A 14 -0.25 -34.20 -2.38
N PHE A 15 -1.29 -33.38 -2.18
CA PHE A 15 -2.66 -33.87 -2.11
C PHE A 15 -3.12 -34.47 -3.46
N ALA A 16 -2.78 -33.82 -4.59
CA ALA A 16 -3.06 -34.34 -5.93
C ALA A 16 -2.41 -35.71 -6.15
N LYS A 17 -1.17 -35.88 -5.67
CA LYS A 17 -0.42 -37.13 -5.75
C LYS A 17 -1.08 -38.25 -4.93
N GLU A 18 -1.46 -37.96 -3.69
CA GLU A 18 -2.16 -38.93 -2.82
C GLU A 18 -3.52 -39.33 -3.40
N ALA A 19 -4.27 -38.34 -3.90
CA ALA A 19 -5.58 -38.57 -4.50
C ALA A 19 -5.51 -39.21 -5.91
N LYS A 20 -4.33 -39.23 -6.54
CA LYS A 20 -4.12 -39.65 -7.96
C LYS A 20 -5.08 -38.94 -8.91
N SER A 21 -5.25 -37.63 -8.68
CA SER A 21 -6.25 -36.82 -9.39
C SER A 21 -5.76 -35.40 -9.57
N VAL A 22 -6.28 -34.70 -10.57
CA VAL A 22 -6.09 -33.26 -10.72
C VAL A 22 -6.96 -32.53 -9.71
N ILE A 23 -6.36 -31.59 -8.99
CA ILE A 23 -7.04 -30.76 -8.00
C ILE A 23 -7.30 -29.38 -8.60
N ALA A 24 -8.56 -28.97 -8.62
CA ALA A 24 -8.95 -27.60 -8.89
C ALA A 24 -8.97 -26.80 -7.58
N TYR A 25 -8.09 -25.83 -7.48
CA TYR A 25 -7.99 -24.94 -6.33
C TYR A 25 -8.57 -23.57 -6.67
N CYS A 26 -9.58 -23.14 -5.92
CA CYS A 26 -10.19 -21.82 -6.05
C CYS A 26 -9.82 -20.96 -4.82
N ASN A 27 -9.20 -19.82 -5.05
CA ASN A 27 -8.83 -18.88 -4.00
C ASN A 27 -9.55 -17.56 -4.16
N GLN A 28 -9.78 -16.88 -3.04
CA GLN A 28 -10.35 -15.54 -3.01
C GLN A 28 -9.33 -14.52 -3.50
N THR A 29 -9.79 -13.44 -4.15
CA THR A 29 -9.00 -12.24 -4.46
C THR A 29 -9.59 -11.01 -3.78
N GLY A 30 -8.76 -10.00 -3.51
CA GLY A 30 -9.16 -8.75 -2.85
C GLY A 30 -8.68 -8.64 -1.41
N ALA A 31 -9.15 -7.63 -0.70
CA ALA A 31 -8.74 -7.39 0.68
C ALA A 31 -9.93 -7.33 1.63
N ASN A 32 -9.73 -7.76 2.86
CA ASN A 32 -10.70 -7.65 3.95
C ASN A 32 -9.98 -7.36 5.26
N THR A 33 -10.17 -6.16 5.80
CA THR A 33 -9.42 -5.62 6.93
C THR A 33 -7.91 -5.68 6.67
N GLU A 34 -7.12 -6.38 7.49
CA GLU A 34 -5.67 -6.59 7.33
C GLU A 34 -5.29 -7.76 6.41
N LEU A 35 -6.25 -8.53 5.93
CA LEU A 35 -6.02 -9.69 5.07
C LEU A 35 -6.11 -9.30 3.59
N ILE A 36 -5.11 -9.68 2.83
CA ILE A 36 -5.07 -9.50 1.38
C ILE A 36 -4.94 -10.89 0.74
N PHE A 37 -5.92 -11.22 -0.11
CA PHE A 37 -6.00 -12.49 -0.82
C PHE A 37 -5.47 -12.32 -2.23
N ASP A 38 -4.48 -13.12 -2.58
CA ASP A 38 -3.75 -13.02 -3.84
C ASP A 38 -4.46 -13.67 -5.04
N GLY A 39 -5.55 -14.40 -4.80
CA GLY A 39 -6.17 -15.17 -5.86
C GLY A 39 -5.30 -16.37 -6.25
N LYS A 40 -4.78 -16.37 -7.49
CA LYS A 40 -3.94 -17.45 -8.01
C LYS A 40 -4.61 -18.81 -7.89
N SER A 41 -5.88 -18.86 -8.27
CA SER A 41 -6.62 -20.11 -8.45
C SER A 41 -6.01 -20.94 -9.58
N GLY A 42 -6.13 -22.25 -9.55
CA GLY A 42 -5.50 -23.05 -10.59
C GLY A 42 -5.77 -24.53 -10.49
N LEU A 43 -5.18 -25.25 -11.45
CA LEU A 43 -5.16 -26.70 -11.49
C LEU A 43 -3.79 -27.22 -11.07
N TYR A 44 -3.79 -28.27 -10.29
CA TYR A 44 -2.58 -28.89 -9.78
C TYR A 44 -2.63 -30.41 -10.04
N GLY A 45 -1.56 -30.91 -10.62
CA GLY A 45 -1.33 -32.36 -10.77
C GLY A 45 -0.29 -32.87 -9.79
N GLU A 46 0.08 -34.14 -9.93
CA GLU A 46 1.08 -34.82 -9.07
C GLU A 46 2.46 -34.14 -9.04
N ASN A 47 2.84 -33.48 -10.13
CA ASN A 47 4.14 -32.83 -10.30
C ASN A 47 4.12 -31.32 -10.06
N GLY A 48 3.01 -30.74 -9.62
CA GLY A 48 2.87 -29.32 -9.37
C GLY A 48 1.75 -28.64 -10.18
N PRO A 49 1.82 -27.30 -10.31
CA PRO A 49 0.79 -26.54 -10.99
C PRO A 49 0.75 -26.89 -12.49
N LEU A 50 -0.44 -27.16 -12.99
CA LEU A 50 -0.75 -27.37 -14.41
C LEU A 50 -1.17 -26.05 -15.07
N SER A 51 -1.95 -25.24 -14.39
CA SER A 51 -2.38 -23.91 -14.83
C SER A 51 -2.78 -23.08 -13.62
N HIS A 52 -2.63 -21.77 -13.67
CA HIS A 52 -3.15 -20.87 -12.65
C HIS A 52 -3.53 -19.50 -13.20
N THR A 53 -4.42 -18.82 -12.50
CA THR A 53 -4.86 -17.48 -12.82
C THR A 53 -3.82 -16.45 -12.36
N PRO A 54 -3.78 -15.26 -12.98
CA PRO A 54 -2.99 -14.16 -12.47
C PRO A 54 -3.33 -13.81 -11.01
N GLY A 55 -2.35 -13.29 -10.28
CA GLY A 55 -2.59 -12.78 -8.94
C GLY A 55 -3.37 -11.46 -8.94
N PHE A 56 -4.15 -11.24 -7.86
CA PHE A 56 -4.87 -9.98 -7.60
C PHE A 56 -5.91 -9.57 -8.64
N VAL A 57 -6.35 -10.49 -9.48
CA VAL A 57 -7.37 -10.26 -10.50
C VAL A 57 -8.52 -11.24 -10.30
N SER A 58 -9.75 -10.74 -10.34
CA SER A 58 -10.93 -11.59 -10.43
C SER A 58 -11.07 -12.08 -11.86
N CYS A 59 -10.97 -13.38 -12.08
CA CYS A 59 -11.08 -13.99 -13.40
C CYS A 59 -11.69 -15.39 -13.29
N SER A 60 -12.20 -15.90 -14.42
CA SER A 60 -12.58 -17.28 -14.60
C SER A 60 -11.52 -18.01 -15.40
N LEU A 61 -11.32 -19.28 -15.09
CA LEU A 61 -10.45 -20.18 -15.83
C LEU A 61 -11.33 -21.24 -16.47
N ASP A 62 -11.41 -21.23 -17.80
CA ASP A 62 -12.06 -22.30 -18.56
C ASP A 62 -11.09 -23.46 -18.73
N ILE A 63 -11.49 -24.60 -18.20
CA ILE A 63 -10.64 -25.78 -18.17
C ILE A 63 -11.05 -26.70 -19.27
N ASN A 64 -10.27 -26.78 -20.36
CA ASN A 64 -10.33 -27.86 -21.29
C ASN A 64 -9.32 -28.94 -20.86
N THR A 65 -9.80 -30.00 -20.24
CA THR A 65 -8.97 -31.08 -19.70
C THR A 65 -8.14 -31.83 -20.76
N ALA A 66 -8.39 -31.61 -22.05
CA ALA A 66 -7.64 -32.22 -23.14
C ALA A 66 -6.39 -31.42 -23.59
N ALA A 67 -6.21 -30.18 -23.14
CA ALA A 67 -5.10 -29.34 -23.56
C ALA A 67 -4.54 -28.58 -22.35
N LEU A 68 -3.89 -29.28 -21.42
CA LEU A 68 -3.22 -28.68 -20.26
C LEU A 68 -1.75 -28.36 -20.62
N ASP A 69 -1.55 -27.39 -21.50
CA ASP A 69 -0.23 -26.80 -21.72
C ASP A 69 -0.03 -25.59 -20.80
N CYS A 70 0.89 -25.75 -19.85
CA CYS A 70 1.23 -24.76 -18.83
C CYS A 70 2.20 -23.71 -19.39
N ASN A 71 1.71 -22.62 -19.92
CA ASN A 71 2.65 -21.63 -20.47
C ASN A 71 2.32 -20.16 -20.27
N ASP A 72 1.77 -19.74 -19.15
CA ASP A 72 1.78 -18.30 -18.84
C ASP A 72 2.04 -18.05 -17.35
N GLN A 73 3.30 -18.27 -16.96
CA GLN A 73 3.81 -17.73 -15.70
C GLN A 73 4.15 -16.25 -15.90
N VAL A 74 3.24 -15.35 -15.61
CA VAL A 74 3.61 -13.95 -15.38
C VAL A 74 4.40 -13.93 -14.07
N LYS A 75 5.72 -14.02 -14.19
CA LYS A 75 6.66 -13.82 -13.07
C LYS A 75 6.70 -12.33 -12.77
N ASN A 76 5.82 -11.85 -11.91
CA ASN A 76 6.02 -10.54 -11.30
C ASN A 76 7.24 -10.58 -10.37
N SER A 77 8.02 -9.50 -10.34
CA SER A 77 9.05 -9.35 -9.31
C SER A 77 8.38 -9.36 -7.94
N GLY A 78 9.08 -9.83 -6.91
CA GLY A 78 8.51 -9.88 -5.55
C GLY A 78 8.08 -8.51 -5.03
N GLU A 79 8.70 -7.43 -5.51
CA GLU A 79 8.39 -6.04 -5.16
C GLU A 79 7.09 -5.59 -5.84
N GLU A 80 6.90 -5.90 -7.12
CA GLU A 80 5.67 -5.58 -7.85
C GLU A 80 4.46 -6.30 -7.23
N GLU A 81 4.63 -7.54 -6.81
CA GLU A 81 3.57 -8.30 -6.13
C GLU A 81 3.18 -7.64 -4.80
N VAL A 82 4.15 -7.17 -4.02
CA VAL A 82 3.89 -6.42 -2.78
C VAL A 82 3.18 -5.11 -3.07
N LEU A 83 3.62 -4.38 -4.09
CA LEU A 83 2.98 -3.12 -4.49
C LEU A 83 1.53 -3.33 -4.93
N GLN A 84 1.25 -4.36 -5.71
CA GLN A 84 -0.12 -4.74 -6.10
C GLN A 84 -0.97 -5.08 -4.88
N ALA A 85 -0.45 -5.88 -3.95
CA ALA A 85 -1.14 -6.23 -2.72
C ALA A 85 -1.51 -4.99 -1.89
N LEU A 86 -0.57 -4.09 -1.67
CA LEU A 86 -0.80 -2.85 -0.92
C LEU A 86 -1.82 -1.94 -1.62
N THR A 87 -1.72 -1.81 -2.93
CA THR A 87 -2.67 -1.02 -3.73
C THR A 87 -4.10 -1.56 -3.62
N ILE A 88 -4.28 -2.88 -3.73
CA ILE A 88 -5.59 -3.53 -3.58
C ILE A 88 -6.09 -3.38 -2.14
N GLY A 89 -5.21 -3.55 -1.15
CA GLY A 89 -5.55 -3.36 0.25
C GLY A 89 -6.19 -2.00 0.52
N VAL A 90 -5.56 -0.94 0.06
CA VAL A 90 -6.07 0.44 0.20
C VAL A 90 -7.35 0.62 -0.61
N ARG A 91 -7.39 0.20 -1.87
CA ARG A 91 -8.55 0.36 -2.75
C ARG A 91 -9.79 -0.32 -2.15
N ASP A 92 -9.68 -1.57 -1.77
CA ASP A 92 -10.81 -2.36 -1.27
C ASP A 92 -11.28 -1.85 0.10
N TYR A 93 -10.37 -1.36 0.94
CA TYR A 93 -10.72 -0.70 2.20
C TYR A 93 -11.58 0.54 1.96
N PHE A 94 -11.15 1.42 1.05
CA PHE A 94 -11.90 2.63 0.69
C PHE A 94 -13.26 2.30 0.11
N GLN A 95 -13.32 1.36 -0.83
CA GLN A 95 -14.58 0.95 -1.47
C GLN A 95 -15.57 0.37 -0.46
N LYS A 96 -15.12 -0.51 0.43
CA LYS A 96 -15.99 -1.15 1.42
C LYS A 96 -16.54 -0.19 2.46
N LEU A 97 -15.78 0.85 2.81
CA LEU A 97 -16.21 1.87 3.75
C LEU A 97 -16.90 3.07 3.09
N GLY A 98 -17.00 3.10 1.77
CA GLY A 98 -17.59 4.21 1.02
C GLY A 98 -16.72 5.47 1.00
N PHE A 99 -15.43 5.36 1.30
CA PHE A 99 -14.50 6.48 1.21
C PHE A 99 -14.10 6.73 -0.24
N THR A 100 -14.12 8.00 -0.64
CA THR A 100 -13.80 8.42 -2.01
C THR A 100 -12.55 9.29 -2.10
N ARG A 101 -12.09 9.85 -0.98
CA ARG A 101 -10.95 10.78 -0.94
C ARG A 101 -10.03 10.47 0.23
N ALA A 102 -8.75 10.75 0.03
CA ALA A 102 -7.73 10.66 1.07
C ALA A 102 -7.00 12.00 1.25
N ILE A 103 -6.57 12.26 2.48
CA ILE A 103 -5.65 13.35 2.82
C ILE A 103 -4.43 12.72 3.48
N LEU A 104 -3.26 13.15 3.08
CA LEU A 104 -2.01 12.69 3.69
C LEU A 104 -0.98 13.81 3.82
N GLY A 105 -0.16 13.76 4.87
CA GLY A 105 0.97 14.66 5.05
C GLY A 105 2.12 14.31 4.12
N LEU A 106 2.61 15.29 3.36
CA LEU A 106 3.81 15.15 2.54
C LEU A 106 5.00 15.82 3.25
N SER A 107 5.94 15.01 3.70
CA SER A 107 7.14 15.47 4.41
C SER A 107 8.35 15.69 3.51
N GLY A 108 8.31 15.25 2.25
CA GLY A 108 9.48 15.13 1.38
C GLY A 108 10.33 13.89 1.64
N GLY A 109 10.01 13.09 2.67
CA GLY A 109 10.68 11.82 2.97
C GLY A 109 10.12 10.64 2.19
N LEU A 110 10.93 9.57 2.12
CA LEU A 110 10.62 8.36 1.34
C LEU A 110 9.30 7.68 1.78
N ASP A 111 9.03 7.61 3.09
CA ASP A 111 7.84 6.93 3.60
C ASP A 111 6.56 7.64 3.14
N SER A 112 6.50 8.98 3.28
CA SER A 112 5.35 9.76 2.81
C SER A 112 5.20 9.69 1.29
N ALA A 113 6.31 9.60 0.55
CA ALA A 113 6.32 9.45 -0.90
C ALA A 113 5.73 8.10 -1.32
N LEU A 114 6.12 7.01 -0.64
CA LEU A 114 5.60 5.67 -0.91
C LEU A 114 4.10 5.57 -0.60
N VAL A 115 3.66 6.13 0.53
CA VAL A 115 2.24 6.17 0.91
C VAL A 115 1.44 6.95 -0.12
N ALA A 116 1.92 8.13 -0.58
CA ALA A 116 1.28 8.93 -1.62
C ALA A 116 1.17 8.16 -2.94
N TYR A 117 2.23 7.47 -3.36
CA TYR A 117 2.24 6.68 -4.57
C TYR A 117 1.21 5.53 -4.53
N ILE A 118 1.16 4.77 -3.43
CA ILE A 118 0.20 3.68 -3.25
C ILE A 118 -1.23 4.22 -3.22
N ALA A 119 -1.48 5.32 -2.50
CA ALA A 119 -2.81 5.94 -2.44
C ALA A 119 -3.28 6.40 -3.82
N CYS A 120 -2.43 7.10 -4.59
CA CYS A 120 -2.76 7.53 -5.95
C CYS A 120 -3.06 6.35 -6.88
N ARG A 121 -2.33 5.25 -6.77
CA ARG A 121 -2.62 4.03 -7.54
C ARG A 121 -3.93 3.35 -7.13
N ALA A 122 -4.28 3.44 -5.85
CA ALA A 122 -5.45 2.76 -5.30
C ALA A 122 -6.77 3.46 -5.61
N ILE A 123 -6.82 4.80 -5.46
CA ILE A 123 -8.07 5.57 -5.53
C ILE A 123 -8.07 6.70 -6.58
N GLY A 124 -7.00 6.83 -7.36
CA GLY A 124 -6.80 7.91 -8.33
C GLY A 124 -6.12 9.14 -7.72
N ALA A 125 -5.19 9.74 -8.45
CA ALA A 125 -4.39 10.86 -7.94
C ALA A 125 -5.24 12.10 -7.61
N GLU A 126 -6.29 12.35 -8.37
CA GLU A 126 -7.25 13.44 -8.17
C GLU A 126 -8.02 13.34 -6.84
N ASN A 127 -8.09 12.16 -6.28
CA ASN A 127 -8.78 11.87 -5.02
C ASN A 127 -7.86 11.88 -3.80
N VAL A 128 -6.57 12.16 -3.99
CA VAL A 128 -5.56 12.19 -2.92
C VAL A 128 -5.03 13.60 -2.75
N LEU A 129 -5.28 14.22 -1.59
CA LEU A 129 -4.76 15.54 -1.26
C LEU A 129 -3.48 15.43 -0.43
N GLY A 130 -2.37 15.94 -0.97
CA GLY A 130 -1.13 16.07 -0.23
C GLY A 130 -1.08 17.37 0.57
N VAL A 131 -0.85 17.30 1.87
CA VAL A 131 -0.76 18.47 2.73
C VAL A 131 0.68 18.65 3.18
N LEU A 132 1.26 19.82 2.87
CA LEU A 132 2.57 20.21 3.35
C LEU A 132 2.41 21.09 4.59
N LEU A 133 3.14 20.77 5.65
CA LEU A 133 3.08 21.45 6.94
C LEU A 133 4.46 22.03 7.30
N PRO A 134 4.95 23.04 6.52
CA PRO A 134 6.27 23.60 6.75
C PRO A 134 6.36 24.37 8.07
N SER A 135 7.54 24.30 8.68
CA SER A 135 7.93 25.07 9.87
C SER A 135 9.39 25.53 9.70
N GLU A 136 9.92 26.28 10.66
CA GLU A 136 11.33 26.70 10.69
C GLU A 136 12.35 25.53 10.66
N PHE A 137 11.93 24.33 11.03
CA PHE A 137 12.75 23.12 10.99
C PHE A 137 12.64 22.32 9.67
N SER A 138 11.77 22.76 8.76
CA SER A 138 11.63 22.11 7.46
C SER A 138 12.70 22.62 6.52
N SER A 139 13.46 21.72 5.89
CA SER A 139 14.41 22.15 4.86
C SER A 139 13.66 22.53 3.57
N ASP A 140 14.20 23.51 2.84
CA ASP A 140 13.65 23.90 1.53
C ASP A 140 13.61 22.72 0.57
N HIS A 141 14.62 21.86 0.61
CA HIS A 141 14.69 20.63 -0.18
C HIS A 141 13.51 19.68 0.08
N SER A 142 13.09 19.53 1.34
CA SER A 142 11.97 18.64 1.67
C SER A 142 10.65 19.14 1.08
N VAL A 143 10.44 20.45 1.06
CA VAL A 143 9.23 21.04 0.46
C VAL A 143 9.25 20.88 -1.06
N ASP A 144 10.39 21.15 -1.70
CA ASP A 144 10.57 21.03 -3.14
C ASP A 144 10.41 19.56 -3.60
N ASP A 145 10.95 18.62 -2.87
CA ASP A 145 10.83 17.18 -3.14
C ASP A 145 9.36 16.74 -3.04
N ALA A 146 8.64 17.18 -2.00
CA ALA A 146 7.22 16.89 -1.84
C ALA A 146 6.38 17.45 -3.00
N LEU A 147 6.61 18.69 -3.40
CA LEU A 147 5.91 19.32 -4.52
C LEU A 147 6.27 18.69 -5.87
N THR A 148 7.52 18.28 -6.03
CA THR A 148 7.98 17.58 -7.24
C THR A 148 7.32 16.21 -7.35
N LEU A 149 7.26 15.45 -6.26
CA LEU A 149 6.54 14.18 -6.21
C LEU A 149 5.06 14.37 -6.57
N ALA A 150 4.39 15.31 -5.91
CA ALA A 150 2.97 15.57 -6.13
C ALA A 150 2.67 15.90 -7.60
N ARG A 151 3.49 16.74 -8.23
CA ARG A 151 3.39 17.07 -9.68
C ARG A 151 3.56 15.83 -10.55
N ARG A 152 4.53 14.96 -10.24
CA ARG A 152 4.76 13.72 -10.99
C ARG A 152 3.62 12.73 -10.87
N LEU A 153 2.98 12.67 -9.69
CA LEU A 153 1.82 11.82 -9.45
C LEU A 153 0.51 12.40 -9.99
N GLY A 154 0.48 13.70 -10.29
CA GLY A 154 -0.74 14.42 -10.71
C GLY A 154 -1.72 14.64 -9.55
N MET A 155 -1.25 14.63 -8.29
CA MET A 155 -2.09 14.81 -7.11
C MET A 155 -2.14 16.28 -6.68
N PRO A 156 -3.31 16.79 -6.23
CA PRO A 156 -3.43 18.13 -5.66
C PRO A 156 -2.67 18.26 -4.34
N THR A 157 -2.19 19.47 -4.08
CA THR A 157 -1.49 19.79 -2.83
C THR A 157 -2.05 21.02 -2.17
N LYS A 158 -1.89 21.11 -0.84
CA LYS A 158 -2.17 22.28 -0.06
C LYS A 158 -1.06 22.51 0.97
N THR A 159 -0.55 23.73 1.05
CA THR A 159 0.43 24.10 2.06
C THR A 159 -0.27 24.81 3.21
N LEU A 160 -0.07 24.30 4.43
CA LEU A 160 -0.59 24.86 5.69
C LEU A 160 0.59 25.09 6.63
N PRO A 161 1.17 26.30 6.67
CA PRO A 161 2.26 26.61 7.59
C PRO A 161 1.83 26.46 9.06
N ILE A 162 2.56 25.66 9.82
CA ILE A 162 2.28 25.45 11.25
C ILE A 162 3.05 26.42 12.17
N GLN A 163 3.90 27.27 11.59
CA GLN A 163 4.83 28.12 12.36
C GLN A 163 4.13 29.01 13.37
N ALA A 164 3.01 29.64 13.01
CA ALA A 164 2.28 30.52 13.92
C ALA A 164 1.77 29.76 15.16
N CYS A 165 1.17 28.62 14.97
CA CYS A 165 0.69 27.78 16.08
C CYS A 165 1.84 27.27 16.93
N PHE A 166 2.95 26.89 16.29
CA PHE A 166 4.15 26.44 16.99
C PHE A 166 4.72 27.54 17.89
N THR A 167 4.92 28.74 17.34
CA THR A 167 5.47 29.86 18.09
C THR A 167 4.60 30.22 19.29
N GLN A 168 3.30 30.35 19.10
CA GLN A 168 2.37 30.72 20.19
C GLN A 168 2.33 29.65 21.29
N THR A 169 2.30 28.36 20.90
CA THR A 169 2.29 27.28 21.90
C THR A 169 3.61 27.19 22.64
N ARG A 170 4.75 27.38 21.95
CA ARG A 170 6.08 27.41 22.55
C ARG A 170 6.19 28.55 23.58
N GLU A 171 5.76 29.75 23.22
CA GLU A 171 5.77 30.91 24.11
C GLU A 171 4.94 30.66 25.38
N SER A 172 3.71 30.16 25.23
CA SER A 172 2.85 29.83 26.38
C SER A 172 3.46 28.78 27.31
N LEU A 173 4.15 27.78 26.75
CA LEU A 173 4.86 26.76 27.54
C LEU A 173 6.09 27.35 28.24
N GLN A 174 6.82 28.24 27.59
CA GLN A 174 7.99 28.90 28.18
C GLN A 174 7.60 29.82 29.32
N GLU A 175 6.49 30.54 29.22
CA GLU A 175 5.96 31.39 30.30
C GLU A 175 5.61 30.57 31.55
N SER A 176 5.09 29.36 31.37
CA SER A 176 4.66 28.51 32.49
C SER A 176 5.79 27.68 33.12
N GLN A 177 6.77 27.25 32.33
CA GLN A 177 7.77 26.27 32.73
C GLN A 177 9.23 26.72 32.54
N GLY A 178 9.46 27.93 32.01
CA GLY A 178 10.78 28.41 31.66
C GLY A 178 11.31 27.84 30.35
N ARG A 179 12.62 27.79 30.18
CA ARG A 179 13.25 27.35 28.92
C ARG A 179 12.96 25.90 28.61
N LEU A 180 12.40 25.65 27.44
CA LEU A 180 12.11 24.29 26.97
C LEU A 180 13.39 23.56 26.55
N GLN A 181 13.37 22.23 26.71
CA GLN A 181 14.42 21.35 26.18
C GLN A 181 14.21 21.17 24.68
N PRO A 182 15.27 20.98 23.87
CA PRO A 182 15.15 20.76 22.42
C PRO A 182 14.21 19.61 22.05
N VAL A 183 14.24 18.50 22.79
CA VAL A 183 13.36 17.36 22.58
C VAL A 183 11.88 17.71 22.81
N THR A 184 11.59 18.67 23.66
CA THR A 184 10.22 19.17 23.91
C THR A 184 9.71 19.95 22.71
N GLU A 185 10.57 20.78 22.11
CA GLU A 185 10.23 21.54 20.90
C GLU A 185 10.01 20.64 19.70
N GLU A 186 10.83 19.60 19.50
CA GLU A 186 10.62 18.58 18.46
C GLU A 186 9.29 17.84 18.64
N ASN A 187 8.98 17.41 19.87
CA ASN A 187 7.73 16.74 20.19
C ASN A 187 6.52 17.65 20.00
N LEU A 188 6.63 18.93 20.38
CA LEU A 188 5.57 19.92 20.15
C LEU A 188 5.27 20.07 18.66
N GLN A 189 6.31 20.21 17.84
CA GLN A 189 6.18 20.31 16.39
C GLN A 189 5.51 19.06 15.79
N ALA A 190 5.94 17.85 16.20
CA ALA A 190 5.36 16.62 15.72
C ALA A 190 3.86 16.52 16.05
N ARG A 191 3.46 16.93 17.24
CA ARG A 191 2.05 16.94 17.66
C ARG A 191 1.21 17.95 16.90
N LEU A 192 1.73 19.15 16.64
CA LEU A 192 1.04 20.19 15.87
C LEU A 192 0.80 19.79 14.41
N ARG A 193 1.61 18.86 13.86
CA ARG A 193 1.36 18.27 12.53
C ARG A 193 0.23 17.25 12.53
N GLY A 194 -0.14 16.72 13.68
CA GLY A 194 -1.21 15.73 13.83
C GLY A 194 -2.58 16.32 14.22
N LEU A 195 -2.65 17.64 14.42
CA LEU A 195 -3.90 18.37 14.68
C LEU A 195 -4.56 18.78 13.38
#